data_93a28e7844980962e9c7cad3287a9228
#
_entry.id   93a28e7844980962e9c7cad3287a9228
#
_cell.length_a   1.000
_cell.length_b   1.000
_cell.length_c   1.000
_cell.angle_alpha   90.00
_cell.angle_beta   90.00
_cell.angle_gamma   90.00
#
_symmetry.space_group_name_H-M   'P 1'
#
loop_
_entity.id
_entity.type
_entity.pdbx_description
1 polymer ?
#
loop_
_entity_poly.entity_id
_entity_poly.type
_entity_poly.pdbx_seq_one_letter_code
_entity_poly.pdbx_strand_id
1 'polypeptide(L)'
;MSLRVLGIGLSGQMLAVVVLDQNLKPLRPAMLWNDQRALAECAELRARCPDIGLRTNGAPDPGITLPKLMWLAKHEPRVMGEGRMLLLPKDYVRLALTGEVASEPTDAGGTQLLDCATGQWDASLCGLVGWNPDYLPPLLASWQAAGRLRPGFAARRGMKRGVIVAAGAGDNMASTLGVGAAKPGDAVLTVGTSGVACIVDHAFHPGAARAILTSAHAAPNTALR
;
A
#
# COMPACT_ATOMS: atom_id res chain seq x y z
N MET A 1 -19.64 -29.51 7.11
CA MET A 1 -18.98 -28.84 8.25
C MET A 1 -18.99 -27.35 7.98
N SER A 2 -19.67 -26.52 8.76
CA SER A 2 -19.69 -25.06 8.57
C SER A 2 -18.33 -24.51 8.99
N LEU A 3 -17.60 -23.88 8.07
CA LEU A 3 -16.33 -23.19 8.40
C LEU A 3 -16.61 -22.08 9.42
N ARG A 4 -15.97 -22.17 10.58
CA ARG A 4 -16.06 -21.17 11.66
C ARG A 4 -15.10 -20.00 11.41
N VAL A 5 -15.11 -19.43 10.17
CA VAL A 5 -14.35 -18.25 9.84
C VAL A 5 -15.06 -17.04 10.43
N LEU A 6 -14.38 -16.29 11.31
CA LEU A 6 -14.91 -15.08 11.96
C LEU A 6 -14.38 -13.81 11.32
N GLY A 7 -13.16 -13.86 10.78
CA GLY A 7 -12.51 -12.73 10.13
C GLY A 7 -11.50 -13.17 9.07
N ILE A 8 -11.18 -12.26 8.18
CA ILE A 8 -10.19 -12.39 7.11
C ILE A 8 -9.23 -11.23 7.24
N GLY A 9 -7.95 -11.52 7.41
CA GLY A 9 -6.85 -10.57 7.20
C GLY A 9 -6.33 -10.69 5.77
N LEU A 10 -6.02 -9.57 5.15
CA LEU A 10 -5.43 -9.54 3.81
C LEU A 10 -3.98 -9.10 3.89
N SER A 11 -3.15 -9.73 3.11
CA SER A 11 -1.77 -9.36 2.84
C SER A 11 -1.54 -9.40 1.34
N GLY A 12 -0.67 -8.57 0.82
CA GLY A 12 -0.38 -8.55 -0.61
C GLY A 12 0.86 -7.73 -0.95
N GLN A 13 1.35 -7.94 -2.17
CA GLN A 13 2.47 -7.19 -2.70
C GLN A 13 2.20 -5.68 -2.64
N MET A 14 3.22 -4.93 -2.29
CA MET A 14 3.19 -3.49 -2.15
C MET A 14 3.55 -2.77 -3.47
N LEU A 15 3.55 -1.43 -3.47
CA LEU A 15 4.17 -0.57 -4.48
C LEU A 15 3.48 -0.58 -5.86
N ALA A 16 2.46 -1.39 -6.07
CA ALA A 16 1.78 -1.53 -7.35
C ALA A 16 0.77 -0.40 -7.63
N VAL A 17 0.26 -0.35 -8.86
CA VAL A 17 -0.73 0.63 -9.32
C VAL A 17 -1.93 -0.09 -9.91
N VAL A 18 -3.11 0.12 -9.33
CA VAL A 18 -4.41 -0.31 -9.87
C VAL A 18 -5.28 0.92 -10.03
N VAL A 19 -5.38 1.45 -11.25
CA VAL A 19 -6.24 2.61 -11.55
C VAL A 19 -7.62 2.13 -11.96
N LEU A 20 -8.65 2.64 -11.29
CA LEU A 20 -10.05 2.30 -11.53
C LEU A 20 -10.82 3.51 -12.07
N ASP A 21 -11.84 3.23 -12.88
CA ASP A 21 -12.81 4.21 -13.35
C ASP A 21 -13.84 4.59 -12.28
N GLN A 22 -14.80 5.43 -12.64
CA GLN A 22 -15.91 5.84 -11.76
C GLN A 22 -16.83 4.67 -11.31
N ASN A 23 -16.79 3.53 -12.01
CA ASN A 23 -17.53 2.33 -11.68
C ASN A 23 -16.69 1.29 -10.91
N LEU A 24 -15.51 1.70 -10.44
CA LEU A 24 -14.51 0.87 -9.75
C LEU A 24 -14.03 -0.33 -10.60
N LYS A 25 -13.98 -0.16 -11.92
CA LYS A 25 -13.42 -1.14 -12.87
C LYS A 25 -11.99 -0.74 -13.25
N PRO A 26 -11.06 -1.70 -13.33
CA PRO A 26 -9.70 -1.41 -13.77
C PRO A 26 -9.66 -0.86 -15.19
N LEU A 27 -8.98 0.27 -15.38
CA LEU A 27 -8.77 0.87 -16.71
C LEU A 27 -7.66 0.18 -17.49
N ARG A 28 -6.81 -0.56 -16.81
CA ARG A 28 -5.69 -1.33 -17.37
C ARG A 28 -5.25 -2.44 -16.42
N PRO A 29 -4.43 -3.42 -16.88
CA PRO A 29 -3.73 -4.34 -15.99
C PRO A 29 -2.84 -3.61 -14.98
N ALA A 30 -2.76 -4.12 -13.75
CA ALA A 30 -1.94 -3.52 -12.69
C ALA A 30 -0.46 -3.44 -13.09
N MET A 31 0.22 -2.35 -12.72
CA MET A 31 1.68 -2.27 -12.76
C MET A 31 2.22 -2.76 -11.43
N LEU A 32 2.98 -3.86 -11.44
CA LEU A 32 3.41 -4.54 -10.22
C LEU A 32 4.74 -3.96 -9.70
N TRP A 33 5.17 -4.41 -8.51
CA TRP A 33 6.39 -3.94 -7.83
C TRP A 33 7.68 -4.16 -8.66
N ASN A 34 7.73 -5.18 -9.49
CA ASN A 34 8.88 -5.53 -10.34
C ASN A 34 8.85 -4.85 -11.72
N ASP A 35 7.90 -3.95 -11.97
CA ASP A 35 7.81 -3.21 -13.23
C ASP A 35 8.85 -2.09 -13.27
N GLN A 36 9.78 -2.15 -14.22
CA GLN A 36 10.93 -1.27 -14.30
C GLN A 36 10.77 -0.12 -15.31
N ARG A 37 9.61 0.02 -15.93
CA ARG A 37 9.40 1.01 -17.01
C ARG A 37 9.53 2.47 -16.56
N ALA A 38 9.34 2.78 -15.29
CA ALA A 38 9.38 4.14 -14.73
C ALA A 38 10.78 4.60 -14.29
N LEU A 39 11.85 4.03 -14.84
CA LEU A 39 13.22 4.37 -14.44
C LEU A 39 13.59 5.84 -14.72
N ALA A 40 13.16 6.38 -15.87
CA ALA A 40 13.39 7.78 -16.22
C ALA A 40 12.64 8.74 -15.27
N GLU A 41 11.43 8.36 -14.88
CA GLU A 41 10.60 9.13 -13.96
C GLU A 41 11.20 9.21 -12.55
N CYS A 42 11.98 8.21 -12.14
CA CYS A 42 12.71 8.28 -10.86
C CYS A 42 13.75 9.41 -10.85
N ALA A 43 14.48 9.61 -11.95
CA ALA A 43 15.44 10.72 -12.08
C ALA A 43 14.74 12.07 -12.07
N GLU A 44 13.64 12.19 -12.81
CA GLU A 44 12.81 13.40 -12.83
C GLU A 44 12.22 13.70 -11.44
N LEU A 45 11.71 12.69 -10.75
CA LEU A 45 11.14 12.85 -9.41
C LEU A 45 12.18 13.34 -8.41
N ARG A 46 13.39 12.79 -8.44
CA ARG A 46 14.51 13.29 -7.60
C ARG A 46 14.84 14.75 -7.87
N ALA A 47 14.78 15.19 -9.12
CA ALA A 47 15.03 16.58 -9.48
C ALA A 47 13.90 17.52 -9.04
N ARG A 48 12.63 17.08 -9.15
CA ARG A 48 11.44 17.88 -8.80
C ARG A 48 11.14 17.91 -7.30
N CYS A 49 11.52 16.87 -6.57
CA CYS A 49 11.26 16.72 -5.13
C CYS A 49 12.49 16.06 -4.47
N PRO A 50 13.58 16.84 -4.23
CA PRO A 50 14.83 16.31 -3.67
C PRO A 50 14.67 15.74 -2.24
N ASP A 51 13.66 16.20 -1.50
CA ASP A 51 13.34 15.82 -0.12
C ASP A 51 12.36 14.66 -0.03
N ILE A 52 11.95 14.06 -1.15
CA ILE A 52 10.92 13.02 -1.16
C ILE A 52 11.24 11.86 -0.23
N GLY A 53 12.49 11.45 -0.13
CA GLY A 53 12.92 10.37 0.77
C GLY A 53 12.84 10.71 2.26
N LEU A 54 12.74 12.00 2.61
CA LEU A 54 12.52 12.45 4.00
C LEU A 54 11.04 12.47 4.37
N ARG A 55 10.17 12.62 3.38
CA ARG A 55 8.70 12.70 3.56
C ARG A 55 8.04 11.33 3.45
N THR A 56 8.63 10.44 2.67
CA THR A 56 8.04 9.16 2.28
C THR A 56 8.97 7.99 2.63
N ASN A 57 8.66 6.81 2.12
CA ASN A 57 9.44 5.60 2.37
C ASN A 57 10.63 5.47 1.39
N GLY A 58 11.64 6.32 1.55
CA GLY A 58 12.91 6.19 0.86
C GLY A 58 13.00 6.84 -0.54
N ALA A 59 14.09 6.54 -1.24
CA ALA A 59 14.38 7.12 -2.55
C ALA A 59 13.43 6.58 -3.64
N PRO A 60 13.16 7.37 -4.70
CA PRO A 60 12.41 6.88 -5.85
C PRO A 60 13.02 5.64 -6.49
N ASP A 61 12.19 4.64 -6.74
CA ASP A 61 12.51 3.40 -7.43
C ASP A 61 11.41 3.10 -8.48
N PRO A 62 11.72 2.54 -9.65
CA PRO A 62 10.74 2.29 -10.71
C PRO A 62 9.61 1.34 -10.28
N GLY A 63 9.86 0.49 -9.28
CA GLY A 63 8.85 -0.35 -8.66
C GLY A 63 7.81 0.39 -7.83
N ILE A 64 8.06 1.63 -7.41
CA ILE A 64 7.18 2.43 -6.54
C ILE A 64 6.02 3.05 -7.32
N THR A 65 4.91 3.33 -6.63
CA THR A 65 3.66 3.82 -7.22
C THR A 65 3.80 5.19 -7.87
N LEU A 66 4.41 6.18 -7.20
CA LEU A 66 4.48 7.55 -7.72
C LEU A 66 5.26 7.66 -9.05
N PRO A 67 6.47 7.09 -9.22
CA PRO A 67 7.13 7.05 -10.52
C PRO A 67 6.29 6.38 -11.61
N LYS A 68 5.53 5.32 -11.29
CA LYS A 68 4.63 4.67 -12.26
C LYS A 68 3.46 5.57 -12.66
N LEU A 69 2.91 6.38 -11.75
CA LEU A 69 1.90 7.37 -12.11
C LEU A 69 2.49 8.47 -13.01
N MET A 70 3.74 8.89 -12.79
CA MET A 70 4.44 9.80 -13.70
C MET A 70 4.59 9.18 -15.08
N TRP A 71 4.94 7.89 -15.15
CA TRP A 71 5.01 7.17 -16.42
C TRP A 71 3.63 7.09 -17.10
N LEU A 72 2.58 6.76 -16.37
CA LEU A 72 1.20 6.72 -16.89
C LEU A 72 0.76 8.09 -17.42
N ALA A 73 1.08 9.17 -16.74
CA ALA A 73 0.74 10.52 -17.18
C ALA A 73 1.35 10.85 -18.55
N LYS A 74 2.53 10.33 -18.87
CA LYS A 74 3.21 10.57 -20.15
C LYS A 74 2.78 9.59 -21.25
N HIS A 75 2.64 8.32 -20.92
CA HIS A 75 2.50 7.25 -21.90
C HIS A 75 1.07 6.73 -22.05
N GLU A 76 0.25 6.87 -21.01
CA GLU A 76 -1.16 6.46 -21.01
C GLU A 76 -2.05 7.56 -20.41
N PRO A 77 -2.05 8.79 -20.97
CA PRO A 77 -2.77 9.95 -20.41
C PRO A 77 -4.27 9.72 -20.26
N ARG A 78 -4.85 8.85 -21.07
CA ARG A 78 -6.25 8.44 -20.94
C ARG A 78 -6.51 7.75 -19.59
N VAL A 79 -5.62 6.86 -19.16
CA VAL A 79 -5.76 6.16 -17.88
C VAL A 79 -5.76 7.17 -16.72
N MET A 80 -4.87 8.17 -16.79
CA MET A 80 -4.83 9.23 -15.79
C MET A 80 -6.09 10.14 -15.84
N GLY A 81 -6.57 10.47 -17.01
CA GLY A 81 -7.74 11.34 -17.20
C GLY A 81 -9.07 10.68 -16.81
N GLU A 82 -9.22 9.38 -17.05
CA GLU A 82 -10.42 8.60 -16.71
C GLU A 82 -10.37 7.99 -15.30
N GLY A 83 -9.19 7.93 -14.68
CA GLY A 83 -8.99 7.40 -13.33
C GLY A 83 -9.78 8.16 -12.28
N ARG A 84 -10.48 7.44 -11.40
CA ARG A 84 -11.29 7.98 -10.29
C ARG A 84 -11.03 7.29 -8.97
N MET A 85 -10.17 6.28 -8.95
CA MET A 85 -9.72 5.62 -7.73
C MET A 85 -8.36 4.96 -7.99
N LEU A 86 -7.43 5.14 -7.08
CA LEU A 86 -6.14 4.45 -7.05
C LEU A 86 -6.15 3.45 -5.90
N LEU A 87 -5.95 2.18 -6.20
CA LEU A 87 -5.82 1.13 -5.18
C LEU A 87 -4.49 0.39 -5.33
N LEU A 88 -4.10 -0.26 -4.24
CA LEU A 88 -3.06 -1.27 -4.22
C LEU A 88 -3.69 -2.67 -4.44
N PRO A 89 -2.94 -3.69 -4.85
CA PRO A 89 -3.50 -5.01 -5.17
C PRO A 89 -4.33 -5.63 -4.05
N LYS A 90 -3.84 -5.57 -2.81
CA LYS A 90 -4.55 -6.04 -1.62
C LYS A 90 -5.90 -5.33 -1.46
N ASP A 91 -5.91 -4.01 -1.66
CA ASP A 91 -7.09 -3.17 -1.52
C ASP A 91 -8.13 -3.46 -2.62
N TYR A 92 -7.65 -3.73 -3.84
CA TYR A 92 -8.53 -4.17 -4.91
C TYR A 92 -9.16 -5.55 -4.65
N VAL A 93 -8.40 -6.49 -4.06
CA VAL A 93 -8.95 -7.79 -3.61
C VAL A 93 -10.01 -7.57 -2.53
N ARG A 94 -9.75 -6.67 -1.56
CA ARG A 94 -10.75 -6.33 -0.53
C ARG A 94 -12.00 -5.72 -1.14
N LEU A 95 -11.88 -4.79 -2.07
CA LEU A 95 -13.02 -4.22 -2.82
C LEU A 95 -13.85 -5.33 -3.49
N ALA A 96 -13.20 -6.30 -4.13
CA ALA A 96 -13.89 -7.43 -4.74
C ALA A 96 -14.64 -8.29 -3.71
N LEU A 97 -14.05 -8.51 -2.54
CA LEU A 97 -14.61 -9.32 -1.46
C LEU A 97 -15.75 -8.64 -0.71
N THR A 98 -15.65 -7.32 -0.49
CA THR A 98 -16.55 -6.57 0.41
C THR A 98 -17.43 -5.57 -0.31
N GLY A 99 -16.94 -4.93 -1.34
CA GLY A 99 -17.54 -3.75 -1.98
C GLY A 99 -17.06 -2.43 -1.40
N GLU A 100 -16.19 -2.48 -0.37
CA GLU A 100 -15.72 -1.30 0.33
C GLU A 100 -14.34 -0.86 -0.17
N VAL A 101 -14.18 0.44 -0.36
CA VAL A 101 -12.91 1.09 -0.72
C VAL A 101 -12.21 1.53 0.55
N ALA A 102 -10.97 1.12 0.73
CA ALA A 102 -10.09 1.59 1.79
C ALA A 102 -8.63 1.26 1.46
N SER A 103 -7.70 1.81 2.21
CA SER A 103 -6.28 1.40 2.29
C SER A 103 -5.82 1.48 3.74
N GLU A 104 -4.50 1.29 3.98
CA GLU A 104 -3.95 1.38 5.32
C GLU A 104 -2.45 1.79 5.26
N PRO A 105 -1.90 2.38 6.33
CA PRO A 105 -0.59 3.05 6.28
C PRO A 105 0.58 2.18 5.88
N THR A 106 0.58 0.86 6.16
CA THR A 106 1.75 0.01 5.87
C THR A 106 1.98 -0.14 4.37
N ASP A 107 0.91 -0.34 3.61
CA ASP A 107 0.94 -0.48 2.15
C ASP A 107 0.94 0.90 1.46
N ALA A 108 0.11 1.83 1.95
CA ALA A 108 0.03 3.20 1.46
C ALA A 108 1.37 3.96 1.58
N GLY A 109 2.15 3.71 2.64
CA GLY A 109 3.48 4.29 2.83
C GLY A 109 4.46 3.94 1.72
N GLY A 110 4.30 2.77 1.09
CA GLY A 110 5.10 2.36 -0.05
C GLY A 110 4.79 3.09 -1.35
N THR A 111 3.73 3.89 -1.41
CA THR A 111 3.30 4.56 -2.65
C THR A 111 4.10 5.80 -3.03
N GLN A 112 4.78 6.41 -2.09
CA GLN A 112 5.32 7.78 -2.18
C GLN A 112 4.24 8.86 -2.41
N LEU A 113 2.99 8.58 -2.03
CA LEU A 113 1.87 9.53 -1.99
C LEU A 113 1.43 9.83 -0.56
N LEU A 114 1.91 9.05 0.41
CA LEU A 114 1.66 9.21 1.83
C LEU A 114 2.82 9.98 2.48
N ASP A 115 2.50 10.99 3.27
CA ASP A 115 3.45 11.56 4.23
C ASP A 115 3.57 10.60 5.41
N CYS A 116 4.74 9.97 5.55
CA CYS A 116 4.93 8.93 6.56
C CYS A 116 5.04 9.49 7.99
N ALA A 117 5.33 10.77 8.16
CA ALA A 117 5.36 11.41 9.48
C ALA A 117 3.96 11.65 10.02
N THR A 118 3.02 12.04 9.15
CA THR A 118 1.62 12.30 9.52
C THR A 118 0.72 11.08 9.34
N GLY A 119 1.13 10.11 8.52
CA GLY A 119 0.31 8.97 8.15
C GLY A 119 -0.90 9.34 7.27
N GLN A 120 -0.83 10.47 6.55
CA GLN A 120 -1.90 10.98 5.71
C GLN A 120 -1.46 11.08 4.24
N TRP A 121 -2.42 11.03 3.32
CA TRP A 121 -2.16 11.31 1.91
C TRP A 121 -1.67 12.75 1.73
N ASP A 122 -0.63 12.93 0.91
CA ASP A 122 -0.01 14.23 0.65
C ASP A 122 -0.48 14.77 -0.71
N ALA A 123 -1.32 15.80 -0.66
CA ALA A 123 -1.85 16.44 -1.85
C ALA A 123 -0.76 17.05 -2.75
N SER A 124 0.37 17.50 -2.18
CA SER A 124 1.47 18.06 -2.97
C SER A 124 2.20 17.00 -3.78
N LEU A 125 2.36 15.78 -3.23
CA LEU A 125 2.91 14.63 -3.95
C LEU A 125 1.95 14.15 -5.06
N CYS A 126 0.65 14.14 -4.80
CA CYS A 126 -0.37 13.89 -5.84
C CYS A 126 -0.29 14.92 -6.97
N GLY A 127 -0.07 16.19 -6.63
CA GLY A 127 0.08 17.30 -7.58
C GLY A 127 1.27 17.14 -8.54
N LEU A 128 2.32 16.41 -8.16
CA LEU A 128 3.46 16.12 -9.05
C LEU A 128 3.06 15.36 -10.33
N VAL A 129 1.96 14.61 -10.26
CA VAL A 129 1.46 13.77 -11.37
C VAL A 129 0.06 14.21 -11.84
N GLY A 130 -0.49 15.28 -11.29
CA GLY A 130 -1.84 15.74 -11.60
C GLY A 130 -2.95 14.80 -11.12
N TRP A 131 -2.67 13.96 -10.10
CA TRP A 131 -3.66 13.08 -9.51
C TRP A 131 -4.50 13.84 -8.47
N ASN A 132 -5.83 13.73 -8.56
CA ASN A 132 -6.71 14.32 -7.53
C ASN A 132 -6.62 13.51 -6.23
N PRO A 133 -6.25 14.11 -5.10
CA PRO A 133 -6.19 13.44 -3.80
C PRO A 133 -7.51 12.78 -3.37
N ASP A 134 -8.66 13.31 -3.80
CA ASP A 134 -9.99 12.75 -3.51
C ASP A 134 -10.21 11.36 -4.17
N TYR A 135 -9.33 10.98 -5.11
CA TYR A 135 -9.34 9.67 -5.75
C TYR A 135 -8.40 8.67 -5.07
N LEU A 136 -7.91 9.00 -3.87
CA LEU A 136 -7.22 8.07 -2.99
C LEU A 136 -8.20 7.49 -1.97
N PRO A 137 -8.03 6.21 -1.58
CA PRO A 137 -8.92 5.56 -0.63
C PRO A 137 -8.77 6.13 0.78
N PRO A 138 -9.81 6.11 1.62
CA PRO A 138 -9.67 6.41 3.03
C PRO A 138 -8.69 5.44 3.70
N LEU A 139 -7.91 5.94 4.66
CA LEU A 139 -6.93 5.15 5.42
C LEU A 139 -7.56 4.63 6.71
N LEU A 140 -7.44 3.34 6.93
CA LEU A 140 -7.87 2.64 8.14
C LEU A 140 -6.63 2.07 8.85
N ALA A 141 -6.73 1.81 10.15
CA ALA A 141 -5.69 1.02 10.81
C ALA A 141 -5.67 -0.43 10.27
N SER A 142 -4.49 -1.05 10.18
CA SER A 142 -4.30 -2.41 9.60
C SER A 142 -5.27 -3.46 10.19
N TRP A 143 -5.54 -3.37 11.49
CA TRP A 143 -6.45 -4.28 12.22
C TRP A 143 -7.91 -3.87 12.18
N GLN A 144 -8.23 -2.69 11.66
CA GLN A 144 -9.59 -2.17 11.64
C GLN A 144 -10.45 -2.93 10.64
N ALA A 145 -11.73 -3.12 10.98
CA ALA A 145 -12.70 -3.69 10.06
C ALA A 145 -12.91 -2.76 8.86
N ALA A 146 -12.60 -3.22 7.67
CA ALA A 146 -12.72 -2.49 6.41
C ALA A 146 -13.88 -2.99 5.54
N GLY A 147 -14.77 -3.76 6.13
CA GLY A 147 -15.98 -4.25 5.47
C GLY A 147 -16.37 -5.66 5.93
N ARG A 148 -17.40 -6.18 5.32
CA ARG A 148 -17.88 -7.54 5.53
C ARG A 148 -17.90 -8.29 4.21
N LEU A 149 -17.59 -9.58 4.28
CA LEU A 149 -17.62 -10.46 3.11
C LEU A 149 -19.01 -10.43 2.46
N ARG A 150 -19.05 -10.20 1.14
CA ARG A 150 -20.29 -10.17 0.37
C ARG A 150 -21.07 -11.48 0.54
N PRO A 151 -22.39 -11.43 0.78
CA PRO A 151 -23.19 -12.63 1.05
C PRO A 151 -23.06 -13.71 -0.03
N GLY A 152 -23.04 -13.35 -1.30
CA GLY A 152 -22.88 -14.28 -2.41
C GLY A 152 -21.53 -15.00 -2.42
N PHE A 153 -20.44 -14.32 -1.97
CA PHE A 153 -19.13 -14.95 -1.85
C PHE A 153 -19.11 -15.92 -0.65
N ALA A 154 -19.65 -15.47 0.50
CA ALA A 154 -19.74 -16.31 1.70
C ALA A 154 -20.53 -17.60 1.42
N ALA A 155 -21.68 -17.48 0.77
CA ALA A 155 -22.54 -18.64 0.44
C ALA A 155 -21.81 -19.66 -0.46
N ARG A 156 -21.14 -19.21 -1.53
CA ARG A 156 -20.38 -20.11 -2.42
C ARG A 156 -19.25 -20.87 -1.73
N ARG A 157 -18.77 -20.39 -0.60
CA ARG A 157 -17.66 -20.97 0.17
C ARG A 157 -18.11 -21.62 1.47
N GLY A 158 -19.41 -21.75 1.70
CA GLY A 158 -19.95 -22.35 2.93
C GLY A 158 -19.63 -21.55 4.20
N MET A 159 -19.34 -20.27 4.06
CA MET A 159 -19.03 -19.38 5.18
C MET A 159 -20.31 -18.76 5.77
N LYS A 160 -20.27 -18.40 7.05
CA LYS A 160 -21.35 -17.63 7.66
C LYS A 160 -21.45 -16.23 7.07
N ARG A 161 -22.63 -15.62 7.11
CA ARG A 161 -22.79 -14.19 6.79
C ARG A 161 -22.07 -13.33 7.83
N GLY A 162 -21.58 -12.17 7.39
CA GLY A 162 -21.04 -11.17 8.30
C GLY A 162 -19.59 -11.37 8.71
N VAL A 163 -18.83 -12.26 8.04
CA VAL A 163 -17.38 -12.38 8.23
C VAL A 163 -16.73 -11.02 8.00
N ILE A 164 -15.99 -10.55 8.98
CA ILE A 164 -15.27 -9.26 8.92
C ILE A 164 -14.06 -9.43 8.04
N VAL A 165 -13.79 -8.40 7.20
CA VAL A 165 -12.54 -8.29 6.44
C VAL A 165 -11.78 -7.08 7.00
N ALA A 166 -10.58 -7.30 7.52
CA ALA A 166 -9.72 -6.24 8.04
C ALA A 166 -9.09 -5.42 6.90
N ALA A 167 -8.58 -4.24 7.21
CA ALA A 167 -7.82 -3.43 6.28
C ALA A 167 -6.59 -4.18 5.74
N GLY A 168 -5.95 -4.98 6.59
CA GLY A 168 -4.84 -5.83 6.22
C GLY A 168 -3.50 -5.11 6.34
N ALA A 169 -2.46 -5.63 5.68
CA ALA A 169 -1.13 -5.04 5.69
C ALA A 169 -0.37 -5.39 4.42
N GLY A 170 0.64 -4.58 4.06
CA GLY A 170 1.64 -4.94 3.08
C GLY A 170 2.35 -6.24 3.48
N ASP A 171 2.84 -7.01 2.51
CA ASP A 171 3.37 -8.36 2.73
C ASP A 171 4.53 -8.42 3.74
N ASN A 172 5.47 -7.47 3.67
CA ASN A 172 6.58 -7.41 4.60
C ASN A 172 6.12 -7.16 6.04
N MET A 173 5.18 -6.23 6.26
CA MET A 173 4.65 -5.89 7.58
C MET A 173 3.78 -7.02 8.14
N ALA A 174 2.99 -7.67 7.29
CA ALA A 174 2.20 -8.84 7.66
C ALA A 174 3.11 -10.01 8.05
N SER A 175 4.19 -10.25 7.30
CA SER A 175 5.16 -11.31 7.60
C SER A 175 5.90 -11.05 8.90
N THR A 176 6.34 -9.81 9.12
CA THR A 176 7.04 -9.40 10.36
C THR A 176 6.13 -9.59 11.59
N LEU A 177 4.88 -9.16 11.49
CA LEU A 177 3.89 -9.40 12.55
C LEU A 177 3.60 -10.89 12.73
N GLY A 178 3.53 -11.65 11.63
CA GLY A 178 3.23 -13.08 11.61
C GLY A 178 4.26 -13.95 12.33
N VAL A 179 5.53 -13.52 12.36
CA VAL A 179 6.59 -14.18 13.15
C VAL A 179 6.68 -13.67 14.59
N GLY A 180 5.78 -12.77 15.00
CA GLY A 180 5.66 -12.29 16.38
C GLY A 180 6.41 -11.00 16.68
N ALA A 181 7.07 -10.37 15.71
CA ALA A 181 7.73 -9.09 15.91
C ALA A 181 6.69 -7.95 15.87
N ALA A 182 6.30 -7.47 17.03
CA ALA A 182 5.21 -6.50 17.19
C ALA A 182 5.56 -5.37 18.17
N LYS A 183 6.68 -5.48 18.90
CA LYS A 183 7.07 -4.51 19.94
C LYS A 183 8.38 -3.85 19.56
N PRO A 184 8.57 -2.58 19.90
CA PRO A 184 9.84 -1.90 19.72
C PRO A 184 11.01 -2.69 20.29
N GLY A 185 12.06 -2.85 19.48
CA GLY A 185 13.22 -3.69 19.78
C GLY A 185 13.15 -5.11 19.22
N ASP A 186 11.98 -5.59 18.81
CA ASP A 186 11.89 -6.86 18.07
C ASP A 186 12.61 -6.71 16.72
N ALA A 187 13.34 -7.73 16.32
CA ALA A 187 14.06 -7.76 15.06
C ALA A 187 13.76 -9.04 14.28
N VAL A 188 13.68 -8.92 12.98
CA VAL A 188 13.47 -10.04 12.04
C VAL A 188 14.55 -10.03 10.99
N LEU A 189 15.18 -11.18 10.78
CA LEU A 189 16.08 -11.41 9.67
C LEU A 189 15.46 -12.46 8.75
N THR A 190 15.13 -12.04 7.53
CA THR A 190 14.69 -12.94 6.46
C THR A 190 15.88 -13.22 5.56
N VAL A 191 16.19 -14.49 5.33
CA VAL A 191 17.30 -14.93 4.47
C VAL A 191 16.74 -15.86 3.40
N GLY A 192 16.91 -15.48 2.14
CA GLY A 192 16.53 -16.24 0.97
C GLY A 192 17.50 -15.93 -0.18
N THR A 193 17.01 -15.83 -1.40
CA THR A 193 17.81 -15.31 -2.54
C THR A 193 18.25 -13.86 -2.31
N SER A 194 17.44 -13.11 -1.55
CA SER A 194 17.79 -11.80 -0.97
C SER A 194 17.67 -11.85 0.56
N GLY A 195 18.26 -10.88 1.24
CA GLY A 195 18.16 -10.74 2.69
C GLY A 195 17.46 -9.43 3.06
N VAL A 196 16.58 -9.49 4.06
CA VAL A 196 15.94 -8.30 4.65
C VAL A 196 16.09 -8.37 6.17
N ALA A 197 16.66 -7.34 6.75
CA ALA A 197 16.67 -7.14 8.20
C ALA A 197 15.69 -6.02 8.55
N CYS A 198 14.77 -6.29 9.47
CA CYS A 198 13.81 -5.31 9.98
C CYS A 198 13.93 -5.19 11.49
N ILE A 199 13.74 -3.98 11.99
CA ILE A 199 13.63 -3.70 13.42
C ILE A 199 12.32 -2.95 13.65
N VAL A 200 11.54 -3.38 14.64
CA VAL A 200 10.35 -2.65 15.08
C VAL A 200 10.80 -1.46 15.94
N ASP A 201 10.28 -0.28 15.62
CA ASP A 201 10.61 0.97 16.32
C ASP A 201 9.32 1.64 16.85
N HIS A 202 9.48 2.62 17.74
CA HIS A 202 8.39 3.40 18.32
C HIS A 202 7.76 4.40 17.34
N ALA A 203 8.52 4.86 16.36
CA ALA A 203 8.08 5.92 15.46
C ALA A 203 8.77 5.83 14.08
N PHE A 204 8.19 6.53 13.12
CA PHE A 204 8.80 6.76 11.83
C PHE A 204 9.99 7.72 11.96
N HIS A 205 11.16 7.29 11.46
CA HIS A 205 12.40 8.08 11.46
C HIS A 205 12.91 8.26 10.02
N PRO A 206 12.37 9.22 9.25
CA PRO A 206 12.79 9.42 7.87
C PRO A 206 14.24 9.88 7.80
N GLY A 207 15.00 9.33 6.87
CA GLY A 207 16.34 9.80 6.54
C GLY A 207 17.43 9.54 7.60
N ALA A 208 17.17 8.73 8.61
CA ALA A 208 18.18 8.40 9.65
C ALA A 208 19.41 7.71 9.06
N ALA A 209 19.28 6.99 7.95
CA ALA A 209 20.40 6.48 7.15
C ALA A 209 19.95 6.37 5.68
N ARG A 210 20.79 6.79 4.75
CA ARG A 210 20.49 6.89 3.32
C ARG A 210 20.08 5.58 2.62
N ALA A 211 20.17 4.45 3.28
CA ALA A 211 19.86 3.12 2.75
C ALA A 211 18.81 2.37 3.58
N ILE A 212 18.23 2.98 4.62
CA ILE A 212 17.24 2.33 5.46
C ILE A 212 15.85 2.85 5.07
N LEU A 213 14.97 1.95 4.68
CA LEU A 213 13.55 2.22 4.50
C LEU A 213 12.87 2.24 5.86
N THR A 214 11.97 3.21 6.06
CA THR A 214 11.13 3.26 7.26
C THR A 214 9.67 3.32 6.87
N SER A 215 8.84 2.50 7.47
CA SER A 215 7.43 2.37 7.12
C SER A 215 6.57 2.21 8.38
N ALA A 216 5.28 2.49 8.29
CA ALA A 216 4.34 2.10 9.34
C ALA A 216 4.37 0.57 9.52
N HIS A 217 4.18 0.09 10.75
CA HIS A 217 4.01 -1.33 11.03
C HIS A 217 2.54 -1.68 11.25
N ALA A 218 2.18 -2.94 11.02
CA ALA A 218 0.81 -3.42 11.23
C ALA A 218 0.41 -3.49 12.73
N ALA A 219 1.37 -3.50 13.63
CA ALA A 219 1.12 -3.35 15.06
C ALA A 219 0.84 -1.88 15.43
N PRO A 220 -0.06 -1.61 16.41
CA PRO A 220 -0.40 -0.24 16.81
C PRO A 220 0.80 0.57 17.30
N ASN A 221 0.90 1.84 16.87
CA ASN A 221 1.90 2.79 17.32
C ASN A 221 3.35 2.32 17.15
N THR A 222 3.63 1.61 16.08
CA THR A 222 4.96 1.13 15.74
C THR A 222 5.30 1.39 14.27
N ALA A 223 6.59 1.41 13.98
CA ALA A 223 7.15 1.51 12.64
C ALA A 223 8.14 0.37 12.41
N LEU A 224 8.47 0.10 11.15
CA LEU A 224 9.57 -0.78 10.73
C LEU A 224 10.68 0.04 10.09
N ARG A 225 11.90 -0.31 10.38
CA ARG A 225 13.11 0.19 9.69
C ARG A 225 14.09 -0.95 9.43
#